data_b7fbfc0e5e88ae09f7e49cf90d9d0d37
#
_entry.id   b7fbfc0e5e88ae09f7e49cf90d9d0d37
#
_cell.length_a   1.000
_cell.length_b   1.000
_cell.length_c   1.000
_cell.angle_alpha   90.00
_cell.angle_beta   90.00
_cell.angle_gamma   90.00
#
_symmetry.space_group_name_H-M   'P 1'
#
loop_
_entity.id
_entity.type
_entity.pdbx_description
1 polymer ?
#
loop_
_entity_poly.entity_id
_entity_poly.type
_entity_poly.pdbx_seq_one_letter_code
_entity_poly.pdbx_strand_id
1 'polypeptide(L)'
;IAVGLLYRKGYFRQYLNADGWQQEYDIENDFFNLALEKVLDSNGETMKVDVDLPGRKVYAQIWKANVGRIQLYYLDANIEENSVEDRDITAQLYGGNLETRIQQEILLGIGGIKALKKLGIKPTIYHMNEGHSAFLSLERIRQLMIDDKLDRKTAREVVFSSNVFTTHTPVPAGNDVFPIEMMQKYFVDYIKQIDMSMEEFLKLGKIDPNNQKEDFCMTVLALNLSAENNGVSELHGHVSREMWKDIWKGVPAKELPIDSITNGIHTLSWISFDMQNLLDRYLGPRWRTKPLEYGIWERVQKIPDAELWRTHERRKERLIDFCRERLKAQIINRGFTKNEINHAEQILTPEALTIGFARRFATYKRGTLLFRDIERLKKIISNPHRPVQIIFAGKAHPHDNGG
;
A
#
# COMPACT_ATOMS: atom_id res chain seq x y z
N ILE A 1 12.22 11.60 -1.86
CA ILE A 1 12.60 10.45 -1.05
C ILE A 1 11.36 9.80 -0.45
N ALA A 2 11.46 8.53 -0.06
CA ALA A 2 10.42 7.85 0.72
C ALA A 2 11.07 7.04 1.85
N VAL A 3 10.30 6.81 2.92
CA VAL A 3 10.69 5.95 4.05
C VAL A 3 9.64 4.87 4.22
N GLY A 4 10.09 3.65 4.48
CA GLY A 4 9.22 2.49 4.69
C GLY A 4 9.83 1.48 5.65
N LEU A 5 9.12 0.38 5.93
CA LEU A 5 9.66 -0.77 6.62
C LEU A 5 10.15 -1.81 5.62
N LEU A 6 11.26 -2.46 5.89
CA LEU A 6 11.77 -3.57 5.08
C LEU A 6 11.25 -4.89 5.66
N TYR A 7 10.31 -5.49 4.97
CA TYR A 7 9.74 -6.74 5.44
C TYR A 7 10.54 -7.96 4.96
N ARG A 8 10.94 -8.82 5.90
CA ARG A 8 11.62 -10.09 5.61
C ARG A 8 10.73 -11.01 4.77
N LYS A 9 9.43 -11.03 5.06
CA LYS A 9 8.43 -11.75 4.28
C LYS A 9 7.52 -10.73 3.62
N GLY A 10 7.29 -10.88 2.33
CA GLY A 10 6.32 -10.08 1.59
C GLY A 10 4.88 -10.53 1.88
N TYR A 11 3.98 -10.16 0.99
CA TYR A 11 2.63 -10.71 1.03
C TYR A 11 2.70 -12.19 0.64
N PHE A 12 2.01 -13.06 1.38
CA PHE A 12 2.06 -14.52 1.22
C PHE A 12 1.89 -14.99 -0.24
N ARG A 13 2.41 -16.15 -0.58
CA ARG A 13 2.07 -16.86 -1.82
C ARG A 13 0.90 -17.80 -1.58
N GLN A 14 0.08 -17.93 -2.62
CA GLN A 14 -1.12 -18.76 -2.60
C GLN A 14 -0.93 -20.00 -3.46
N TYR A 15 -1.44 -21.12 -2.98
CA TYR A 15 -1.85 -22.23 -3.84
C TYR A 15 -3.27 -22.67 -3.46
N LEU A 16 -3.96 -23.33 -4.39
CA LEU A 16 -5.26 -23.91 -4.10
C LEU A 16 -5.07 -25.42 -3.85
N ASN A 17 -5.60 -25.94 -2.73
CA ASN A 17 -5.55 -27.36 -2.43
C ASN A 17 -6.49 -28.17 -3.35
N ALA A 18 -6.60 -29.50 -3.16
CA ALA A 18 -7.43 -30.37 -3.99
C ALA A 18 -8.90 -29.96 -3.98
N ASP A 19 -9.41 -29.45 -2.86
CA ASP A 19 -10.80 -29.02 -2.71
C ASP A 19 -11.04 -27.58 -3.23
N GLY A 20 -10.01 -26.91 -3.73
CA GLY A 20 -10.09 -25.55 -4.27
C GLY A 20 -9.93 -24.43 -3.22
N TRP A 21 -9.63 -24.76 -1.96
CA TRP A 21 -9.40 -23.79 -0.91
C TRP A 21 -8.01 -23.18 -0.97
N GLN A 22 -7.95 -21.88 -0.71
CA GLN A 22 -6.70 -21.14 -0.60
C GLN A 22 -5.84 -21.70 0.55
N GLN A 23 -4.56 -21.89 0.26
CA GLN A 23 -3.52 -22.17 1.23
C GLN A 23 -2.43 -21.11 1.07
N GLU A 24 -1.85 -20.68 2.18
CA GLU A 24 -0.83 -19.64 2.21
C GLU A 24 0.53 -20.22 2.58
N TYR A 25 1.56 -19.65 1.99
CA TYR A 25 2.95 -19.87 2.44
C TYR A 25 3.77 -18.60 2.21
N ASP A 26 4.68 -18.36 3.14
CA ASP A 26 5.56 -17.19 3.08
C ASP A 26 6.89 -17.56 2.42
N ILE A 27 7.44 -16.59 1.68
CA ILE A 27 8.79 -16.66 1.16
C ILE A 27 9.58 -15.54 1.80
N GLU A 28 10.74 -15.88 2.35
CA GLU A 28 11.67 -14.88 2.85
C GLU A 28 12.40 -14.20 1.69
N ASN A 29 12.50 -12.90 1.77
CA ASN A 29 13.25 -12.08 0.83
C ASN A 29 14.73 -12.12 1.21
N ASP A 30 15.57 -12.47 0.26
CA ASP A 30 17.02 -12.32 0.39
C ASP A 30 17.39 -10.89 -0.03
N PHE A 31 17.61 -10.03 0.94
CA PHE A 31 17.90 -8.62 0.71
C PHE A 31 19.22 -8.37 0.00
N PHE A 32 20.17 -9.30 0.10
CA PHE A 32 21.46 -9.19 -0.59
C PHE A 32 21.37 -9.50 -2.10
N ASN A 33 20.32 -10.20 -2.51
CA ASN A 33 20.02 -10.45 -3.92
C ASN A 33 19.02 -9.43 -4.52
N LEU A 34 18.65 -8.39 -3.75
CA LEU A 34 17.82 -7.29 -4.22
C LEU A 34 18.68 -6.05 -4.50
N ALA A 35 18.13 -5.10 -5.24
CA ALA A 35 18.77 -3.80 -5.48
C ALA A 35 18.69 -2.90 -4.22
N LEU A 36 19.19 -3.40 -3.11
CA LEU A 36 19.24 -2.78 -1.80
C LEU A 36 20.68 -2.70 -1.31
N GLU A 37 21.02 -1.61 -0.65
CA GLU A 37 22.30 -1.43 0.02
C GLU A 37 22.12 -0.96 1.46
N LYS A 38 22.95 -1.44 2.38
CA LYS A 38 22.98 -0.90 3.75
C LYS A 38 23.55 0.50 3.72
N VAL A 39 22.94 1.40 4.47
CA VAL A 39 23.49 2.74 4.65
C VAL A 39 24.57 2.68 5.73
N LEU A 40 25.77 3.13 5.38
CA LEU A 40 26.90 3.15 6.29
C LEU A 40 27.17 4.58 6.78
N ASP A 41 27.69 4.69 7.99
CA ASP A 41 28.18 5.96 8.55
C ASP A 41 29.62 6.25 8.07
N SER A 42 30.21 7.35 8.57
CA SER A 42 31.58 7.78 8.21
C SER A 42 32.67 6.79 8.62
N ASN A 43 32.37 5.86 9.53
CA ASN A 43 33.30 4.83 10.00
C ASN A 43 33.14 3.50 9.26
N GLY A 44 32.17 3.42 8.32
CA GLY A 44 31.84 2.20 7.60
C GLY A 44 30.90 1.26 8.36
N GLU A 45 30.35 1.69 9.50
CA GLU A 45 29.40 0.93 10.28
C GLU A 45 27.96 1.14 9.77
N THR A 46 27.14 0.09 9.86
CA THR A 46 25.74 0.19 9.45
C THR A 46 24.98 1.23 10.26
N MET A 47 24.37 2.19 9.60
CA MET A 47 23.53 3.20 10.24
C MET A 47 22.31 2.58 10.85
N LYS A 48 22.03 2.92 12.12
CA LYS A 48 20.87 2.42 12.88
C LYS A 48 20.12 3.58 13.54
N VAL A 49 18.86 3.40 13.77
CA VAL A 49 18.01 4.25 14.61
C VAL A 49 17.38 3.43 15.71
N ASP A 50 16.92 4.06 16.76
CA ASP A 50 16.20 3.42 17.85
C ASP A 50 14.83 4.04 18.06
N VAL A 51 13.89 3.25 18.54
CA VAL A 51 12.61 3.72 19.09
C VAL A 51 12.41 3.14 20.48
N ASP A 52 11.76 3.94 21.35
CA ASP A 52 11.42 3.47 22.70
C ASP A 52 10.10 2.72 22.64
N LEU A 53 10.11 1.48 23.08
CA LEU A 53 8.93 0.66 23.34
C LEU A 53 8.81 0.41 24.86
N PRO A 54 7.67 -0.04 25.38
CA PRO A 54 7.49 -0.26 26.81
C PRO A 54 8.60 -1.10 27.44
N GLY A 55 9.41 -0.47 28.30
CA GLY A 55 10.50 -1.10 29.05
C GLY A 55 11.77 -1.44 28.25
N ARG A 56 11.86 -1.06 26.96
CA ARG A 56 13.03 -1.37 26.13
C ARG A 56 13.21 -0.43 24.95
N LYS A 57 14.41 -0.47 24.34
CA LYS A 57 14.70 0.15 23.06
C LYS A 57 14.71 -0.91 21.97
N VAL A 58 14.17 -0.55 20.81
CA VAL A 58 14.26 -1.37 19.57
C VAL A 58 15.05 -0.59 18.54
N TYR A 59 15.99 -1.26 17.94
CA TYR A 59 16.88 -0.72 16.93
C TYR A 59 16.47 -1.15 15.53
N ALA A 60 16.69 -0.31 14.54
CA ALA A 60 16.52 -0.67 13.14
C ALA A 60 17.70 -0.17 12.30
N GLN A 61 18.24 -1.05 11.48
CA GLN A 61 19.21 -0.68 10.47
C GLN A 61 18.53 -0.03 9.27
N ILE A 62 19.28 0.83 8.57
CA ILE A 62 18.77 1.57 7.43
C ILE A 62 19.29 0.94 6.14
N TRP A 63 18.36 0.55 5.26
CA TRP A 63 18.62 0.13 3.90
C TRP A 63 18.21 1.22 2.92
N LYS A 64 18.83 1.25 1.75
CA LYS A 64 18.53 2.19 0.67
C LYS A 64 18.31 1.45 -0.65
N ALA A 65 17.32 1.90 -1.41
CA ALA A 65 17.11 1.54 -2.81
C ALA A 65 17.05 2.80 -3.67
N ASN A 66 17.63 2.74 -4.87
CA ASN A 66 17.55 3.82 -5.84
C ASN A 66 16.54 3.42 -6.94
N VAL A 67 15.44 4.18 -7.05
CA VAL A 67 14.39 3.96 -8.05
C VAL A 67 14.35 5.18 -8.99
N GLY A 68 15.06 5.11 -10.08
CA GLY A 68 15.30 6.25 -10.95
C GLY A 68 16.01 7.38 -10.17
N ARG A 69 15.37 8.54 -10.06
CA ARG A 69 15.88 9.68 -9.30
C ARG A 69 15.49 9.69 -7.81
N ILE A 70 14.65 8.74 -7.39
CA ILE A 70 14.09 8.70 -6.05
C ILE A 70 14.86 7.70 -5.19
N GLN A 71 15.24 8.13 -4.00
CA GLN A 71 15.83 7.29 -2.97
C GLN A 71 14.74 6.82 -2.01
N LEU A 72 14.70 5.52 -1.78
CA LEU A 72 13.83 4.88 -0.80
C LEU A 72 14.70 4.40 0.37
N TYR A 73 14.33 4.76 1.58
CA TYR A 73 14.98 4.31 2.79
C TYR A 73 14.05 3.34 3.53
N TYR A 74 14.61 2.23 3.99
CA TYR A 74 13.84 1.20 4.68
C TYR A 74 14.42 0.91 6.05
N LEU A 75 13.57 0.76 7.03
CA LEU A 75 13.92 0.38 8.38
C LEU A 75 13.71 -1.13 8.56
N ASP A 76 14.73 -1.80 9.08
CA ASP A 76 14.77 -3.24 9.31
C ASP A 76 15.19 -3.52 10.75
N ALA A 77 14.26 -4.06 11.55
CA ALA A 77 14.49 -4.42 12.94
C ALA A 77 15.21 -5.77 13.11
N ASN A 78 15.43 -6.54 12.04
CA ASN A 78 16.08 -7.85 12.10
C ASN A 78 17.60 -7.72 12.24
N ILE A 79 18.05 -7.30 13.42
CA ILE A 79 19.48 -7.12 13.78
C ILE A 79 19.76 -7.75 15.15
N GLU A 80 21.03 -8.06 15.42
CA GLU A 80 21.43 -8.82 16.60
C GLU A 80 21.22 -8.09 17.94
N GLU A 81 21.19 -6.78 17.93
CA GLU A 81 20.94 -5.96 19.12
C GLU A 81 19.51 -6.08 19.67
N ASN A 82 18.60 -6.57 18.86
CA ASN A 82 17.20 -6.77 19.26
C ASN A 82 16.96 -8.19 19.76
N SER A 83 16.00 -8.34 20.65
CA SER A 83 15.44 -9.64 21.02
C SER A 83 14.84 -10.35 19.80
N VAL A 84 14.62 -11.66 19.89
CA VAL A 84 14.00 -12.43 18.78
C VAL A 84 12.62 -11.87 18.42
N GLU A 85 11.82 -11.50 19.43
CA GLU A 85 10.50 -10.94 19.27
C GLU A 85 10.55 -9.57 18.57
N ASP A 86 11.53 -8.72 18.92
CA ASP A 86 11.67 -7.39 18.34
C ASP A 86 12.21 -7.43 16.90
N ARG A 87 12.99 -8.47 16.54
CA ARG A 87 13.40 -8.72 15.15
C ARG A 87 12.20 -9.02 14.25
N ASP A 88 11.15 -9.60 14.80
CA ASP A 88 9.94 -9.96 14.07
C ASP A 88 8.98 -8.78 13.85
N ILE A 89 9.26 -7.59 14.41
CA ILE A 89 8.48 -6.37 14.10
C ILE A 89 8.45 -6.11 12.59
N THR A 90 9.57 -6.32 11.88
CA THR A 90 9.64 -6.18 10.42
C THR A 90 9.63 -7.52 9.69
N ALA A 91 9.05 -8.57 10.29
CA ALA A 91 9.03 -9.90 9.66
C ALA A 91 8.06 -9.94 8.48
N GLN A 92 6.83 -9.47 8.64
CA GLN A 92 5.78 -9.69 7.65
C GLN A 92 4.90 -8.47 7.41
N LEU A 93 4.62 -8.22 6.12
CA LEU A 93 3.66 -7.20 5.69
C LEU A 93 2.23 -7.65 6.02
N TYR A 94 1.48 -6.81 6.73
CA TYR A 94 0.12 -7.11 7.21
C TYR A 94 0.00 -8.34 8.11
N GLY A 95 1.13 -8.81 8.66
CA GLY A 95 1.16 -9.93 9.59
C GLY A 95 1.13 -9.46 11.05
N GLY A 96 0.96 -10.46 11.93
CA GLY A 96 0.95 -10.24 13.37
C GLY A 96 -0.40 -9.79 13.93
N ASN A 97 -0.37 -9.49 15.21
CA ASN A 97 -1.52 -8.98 15.96
C ASN A 97 -1.48 -7.45 16.06
N LEU A 98 -2.42 -6.88 16.80
CA LEU A 98 -2.52 -5.43 17.00
C LEU A 98 -1.28 -4.85 17.72
N GLU A 99 -0.63 -5.64 18.57
CA GLU A 99 0.62 -5.29 19.27
C GLU A 99 1.78 -5.12 18.25
N THR A 100 1.94 -6.06 17.34
CA THR A 100 2.93 -5.94 16.23
C THR A 100 2.62 -4.73 15.36
N ARG A 101 1.36 -4.48 15.11
CA ARG A 101 0.92 -3.36 14.27
C ARG A 101 1.33 -2.00 14.85
N ILE A 102 1.06 -1.74 16.13
CA ILE A 102 1.46 -0.47 16.76
C ILE A 102 2.99 -0.31 16.78
N GLN A 103 3.74 -1.41 17.00
CA GLN A 103 5.20 -1.38 16.96
C GLN A 103 5.74 -1.03 15.58
N GLN A 104 5.15 -1.58 14.52
CA GLN A 104 5.47 -1.23 13.14
C GLN A 104 5.20 0.26 12.86
N GLU A 105 4.09 0.80 13.34
CA GLU A 105 3.72 2.20 13.11
C GLU A 105 4.60 3.17 13.92
N ILE A 106 4.99 2.80 15.13
CA ILE A 106 5.99 3.55 15.91
C ILE A 106 7.34 3.54 15.18
N LEU A 107 7.78 2.38 14.71
CA LEU A 107 9.05 2.27 13.99
C LEU A 107 9.02 3.07 12.68
N LEU A 108 7.92 3.01 11.93
CA LEU A 108 7.77 3.75 10.68
C LEU A 108 7.69 5.26 10.93
N GLY A 109 6.81 5.71 11.80
CA GLY A 109 6.57 7.13 12.05
C GLY A 109 7.72 7.79 12.80
N ILE A 110 7.98 7.33 14.02
CA ILE A 110 9.03 7.90 14.89
C ILE A 110 10.42 7.53 14.37
N GLY A 111 10.67 6.25 14.12
CA GLY A 111 11.95 5.76 13.60
C GLY A 111 12.30 6.36 12.24
N GLY A 112 11.30 6.53 11.36
CA GLY A 112 11.48 7.15 10.05
C GLY A 112 11.98 8.59 10.13
N ILE A 113 11.42 9.43 11.00
CA ILE A 113 11.87 10.81 11.21
C ILE A 113 13.26 10.85 11.84
N LYS A 114 13.54 9.98 12.81
CA LYS A 114 14.90 9.83 13.37
C LYS A 114 15.92 9.43 12.30
N ALA A 115 15.52 8.55 11.37
CA ALA A 115 16.38 8.13 10.25
C ALA A 115 16.69 9.30 9.31
N LEU A 116 15.70 10.09 8.92
CA LEU A 116 15.91 11.28 8.08
C LEU A 116 16.87 12.26 8.74
N LYS A 117 16.72 12.51 10.05
CA LYS A 117 17.64 13.38 10.81
C LYS A 117 19.06 12.82 10.78
N LYS A 118 19.23 11.52 11.04
CA LYS A 118 20.55 10.87 11.06
C LYS A 118 21.23 10.87 9.69
N LEU A 119 20.44 10.78 8.63
CA LEU A 119 20.89 10.88 7.23
C LEU A 119 21.21 12.34 6.80
N GLY A 120 20.95 13.33 7.64
CA GLY A 120 21.11 14.75 7.30
C GLY A 120 20.08 15.27 6.29
N ILE A 121 18.99 14.54 6.09
CA ILE A 121 17.92 14.89 5.14
C ILE A 121 16.89 15.77 5.85
N LYS A 122 16.65 16.95 5.30
CA LYS A 122 15.70 17.95 5.83
C LYS A 122 14.56 18.19 4.84
N PRO A 123 13.48 17.39 4.85
CA PRO A 123 12.33 17.64 4.00
C PRO A 123 11.62 18.93 4.38
N THR A 124 11.02 19.60 3.41
CA THR A 124 10.15 20.77 3.63
C THR A 124 8.68 20.36 3.77
N ILE A 125 8.28 19.26 3.12
CA ILE A 125 6.95 18.67 3.20
C ILE A 125 7.07 17.21 3.62
N TYR A 126 6.14 16.77 4.47
CA TYR A 126 6.04 15.40 4.95
C TYR A 126 4.71 14.83 4.54
N HIS A 127 4.75 13.86 3.63
CA HIS A 127 3.56 13.24 3.07
C HIS A 127 3.28 11.90 3.75
N MET A 128 2.16 11.81 4.43
CA MET A 128 1.66 10.57 5.01
C MET A 128 0.76 9.84 4.00
N ASN A 129 1.18 8.66 3.59
CA ASN A 129 0.40 7.76 2.75
C ASN A 129 -0.31 6.76 3.66
N GLU A 130 -1.57 6.99 3.96
CA GLU A 130 -2.38 6.34 4.98
C GLU A 130 -2.00 6.68 6.43
N GLY A 131 -2.86 6.27 7.38
CA GLY A 131 -2.73 6.59 8.81
C GLY A 131 -1.52 5.96 9.50
N HIS A 132 -1.03 4.81 9.00
CA HIS A 132 0.03 4.05 9.67
C HIS A 132 1.39 4.78 9.83
N SER A 133 1.58 5.92 9.18
CA SER A 133 2.75 6.77 9.38
C SER A 133 2.51 7.99 10.28
N ALA A 134 1.30 8.18 10.80
CA ALA A 134 0.88 9.43 11.45
C ALA A 134 1.70 9.80 12.71
N PHE A 135 2.32 8.84 13.39
CA PHE A 135 3.22 9.13 14.50
C PHE A 135 4.45 9.95 14.11
N LEU A 136 4.75 10.08 12.80
CA LEU A 136 5.79 11.01 12.34
C LEU A 136 5.54 12.45 12.82
N SER A 137 4.28 12.85 12.93
CA SER A 137 3.88 14.18 13.37
C SER A 137 4.33 14.46 14.82
N LEU A 138 4.22 13.46 15.69
CA LEU A 138 4.65 13.57 17.08
C LEU A 138 6.17 13.70 17.18
N GLU A 139 6.92 12.88 16.43
CA GLU A 139 8.38 12.95 16.45
C GLU A 139 8.89 14.27 15.85
N ARG A 140 8.23 14.80 14.84
CA ARG A 140 8.54 16.12 14.30
C ARG A 140 8.33 17.23 15.33
N ILE A 141 7.17 17.20 16.05
CA ILE A 141 6.94 18.15 17.15
C ILE A 141 8.07 18.06 18.18
N ARG A 142 8.41 16.83 18.61
CA ARG A 142 9.47 16.58 19.57
C ARG A 142 10.82 17.15 19.11
N GLN A 143 11.21 16.90 17.85
CA GLN A 143 12.47 17.39 17.32
C GLN A 143 12.50 18.93 17.26
N LEU A 144 11.45 19.58 16.80
CA LEU A 144 11.37 21.06 16.79
C LEU A 144 11.46 21.66 18.21
N MET A 145 10.84 21.03 19.20
CA MET A 145 10.93 21.48 20.59
C MET A 145 12.35 21.33 21.15
N ILE A 146 13.05 20.24 20.83
CA ILE A 146 14.40 19.97 21.36
C ILE A 146 15.48 20.73 20.60
N ASP A 147 15.46 20.66 19.27
CA ASP A 147 16.52 21.18 18.40
C ASP A 147 16.38 22.70 18.17
N ASP A 148 15.17 23.15 17.87
CA ASP A 148 14.86 24.54 17.53
C ASP A 148 14.34 25.36 18.72
N LYS A 149 14.17 24.71 19.90
CA LYS A 149 13.68 25.31 21.14
C LYS A 149 12.30 25.96 21.02
N LEU A 150 11.46 25.46 20.11
CA LEU A 150 10.09 25.93 19.95
C LEU A 150 9.21 25.41 21.10
N ASP A 151 8.23 26.22 21.50
CA ASP A 151 7.16 25.72 22.35
C ASP A 151 6.28 24.72 21.58
N ARG A 152 5.56 23.88 22.29
CA ARG A 152 4.73 22.82 21.70
C ARG A 152 3.69 23.36 20.71
N LYS A 153 3.06 24.50 21.00
CA LYS A 153 2.02 25.08 20.15
C LYS A 153 2.62 25.53 18.83
N THR A 154 3.70 26.25 18.86
CA THR A 154 4.44 26.68 17.67
C THR A 154 4.98 25.49 16.86
N ALA A 155 5.57 24.49 17.53
CA ALA A 155 6.06 23.27 16.88
C ALA A 155 4.89 22.51 16.17
N ARG A 156 3.71 22.42 16.81
CA ARG A 156 2.53 21.81 16.22
C ARG A 156 2.06 22.56 14.96
N GLU A 157 2.04 23.89 14.96
CA GLU A 157 1.64 24.67 13.79
C GLU A 157 2.61 24.48 12.62
N VAL A 158 3.91 24.43 12.88
CA VAL A 158 4.94 24.13 11.86
C VAL A 158 4.72 22.73 11.27
N VAL A 159 4.45 21.75 12.12
CA VAL A 159 4.17 20.37 11.68
C VAL A 159 2.88 20.29 10.87
N PHE A 160 1.79 20.88 11.39
CA PHE A 160 0.49 20.91 10.72
C PHE A 160 0.60 21.50 9.32
N SER A 161 1.21 22.68 9.17
CA SER A 161 1.30 23.43 7.91
C SER A 161 2.20 22.75 6.86
N SER A 162 3.06 21.81 7.25
CA SER A 162 4.00 21.10 6.37
C SER A 162 3.74 19.61 6.24
N ASN A 163 2.65 19.11 6.85
CA ASN A 163 2.16 17.75 6.64
C ASN A 163 1.09 17.72 5.55
N VAL A 164 1.17 16.68 4.72
CA VAL A 164 0.15 16.29 3.74
C VAL A 164 -0.29 14.87 4.05
N PHE A 165 -1.59 14.61 3.99
CA PHE A 165 -2.14 13.29 4.23
C PHE A 165 -2.98 12.82 3.05
N THR A 166 -2.73 11.60 2.59
CA THR A 166 -3.52 10.92 1.55
C THR A 166 -4.13 9.64 2.11
N THR A 167 -5.46 9.57 2.10
CA THR A 167 -6.18 8.33 2.41
C THR A 167 -6.51 7.54 1.15
N HIS A 168 -6.38 6.23 1.22
CA HIS A 168 -6.71 5.28 0.16
C HIS A 168 -7.89 4.37 0.54
N THR A 169 -8.24 4.34 1.81
CA THR A 169 -9.19 3.39 2.40
C THR A 169 -10.63 3.91 2.28
N PRO A 170 -11.53 3.22 1.55
CA PRO A 170 -12.90 3.68 1.33
C PRO A 170 -13.90 3.16 2.38
N VAL A 171 -13.43 2.47 3.41
CA VAL A 171 -14.28 1.84 4.44
C VAL A 171 -13.67 2.02 5.84
N PRO A 172 -14.48 2.34 6.87
CA PRO A 172 -13.98 2.58 8.22
C PRO A 172 -13.15 1.41 8.80
N ALA A 173 -13.58 0.18 8.58
CA ALA A 173 -12.92 -1.03 9.08
C ALA A 173 -11.50 -1.29 8.53
N GLY A 174 -11.08 -0.53 7.53
CA GLY A 174 -9.72 -0.62 6.98
C GLY A 174 -8.73 0.36 7.58
N ASN A 175 -9.14 1.19 8.55
CA ASN A 175 -8.27 2.11 9.26
C ASN A 175 -7.70 1.46 10.52
N ASP A 176 -6.45 1.77 10.85
CA ASP A 176 -5.80 1.28 12.06
C ASP A 176 -6.37 2.02 13.27
N VAL A 177 -6.90 1.24 14.22
CA VAL A 177 -7.52 1.73 15.46
C VAL A 177 -6.92 0.96 16.62
N PHE A 178 -6.45 1.67 17.64
CA PHE A 178 -5.80 1.09 18.81
C PHE A 178 -6.60 1.37 20.10
N PRO A 179 -6.77 0.35 20.97
CA PRO A 179 -7.38 0.54 22.28
C PRO A 179 -6.65 1.59 23.13
N ILE A 180 -7.41 2.33 23.94
CA ILE A 180 -6.87 3.38 24.82
C ILE A 180 -5.75 2.84 25.72
N GLU A 181 -5.92 1.65 26.28
CA GLU A 181 -4.94 1.01 27.16
C GLU A 181 -3.61 0.75 26.43
N MET A 182 -3.68 0.39 25.14
CA MET A 182 -2.50 0.19 24.31
C MET A 182 -1.79 1.53 24.08
N MET A 183 -2.52 2.58 23.76
CA MET A 183 -1.95 3.92 23.60
C MET A 183 -1.28 4.42 24.89
N GLN A 184 -1.91 4.20 26.05
CA GLN A 184 -1.33 4.51 27.35
C GLN A 184 -0.03 3.72 27.58
N LYS A 185 -0.04 2.41 27.31
CA LYS A 185 1.12 1.53 27.47
C LYS A 185 2.32 2.01 26.65
N TYR A 186 2.10 2.40 25.39
CA TYR A 186 3.20 2.74 24.46
C TYR A 186 3.65 4.20 24.53
N PHE A 187 2.79 5.12 24.95
CA PHE A 187 3.08 6.55 24.81
C PHE A 187 3.23 7.31 26.12
N VAL A 188 3.01 6.68 27.29
CA VAL A 188 3.05 7.37 28.60
C VAL A 188 4.35 8.13 28.86
N ASP A 189 5.50 7.61 28.42
CA ASP A 189 6.78 8.27 28.61
C ASP A 189 7.15 9.17 27.42
N TYR A 190 6.69 8.81 26.21
CA TYR A 190 6.96 9.58 25.02
C TYR A 190 6.29 10.97 25.06
N ILE A 191 5.02 11.04 25.44
CA ILE A 191 4.25 12.30 25.46
C ILE A 191 4.79 13.32 26.48
N LYS A 192 5.46 12.85 27.54
CA LYS A 192 6.17 13.75 28.48
C LYS A 192 7.28 14.55 27.80
N GLN A 193 7.93 13.98 26.76
CA GLN A 193 8.99 14.64 26.03
C GLN A 193 8.48 15.78 25.12
N ILE A 194 7.17 15.82 24.87
CA ILE A 194 6.50 16.86 24.09
C ILE A 194 5.54 17.71 24.96
N ASP A 195 5.72 17.67 26.27
CA ASP A 195 4.91 18.44 27.23
C ASP A 195 3.39 18.28 26.98
N MET A 196 2.93 17.04 26.81
CA MET A 196 1.54 16.71 26.49
C MET A 196 0.97 15.76 27.55
N SER A 197 -0.24 16.03 28.01
CA SER A 197 -0.97 15.08 28.88
C SER A 197 -1.52 13.90 28.06
N MET A 198 -1.78 12.78 28.72
CA MET A 198 -2.41 11.61 28.09
C MET A 198 -3.79 11.95 27.51
N GLU A 199 -4.54 12.79 28.19
CA GLU A 199 -5.86 13.23 27.71
C GLU A 199 -5.75 14.05 26.42
N GLU A 200 -4.84 15.00 26.36
CA GLU A 200 -4.58 15.79 25.12
C GLU A 200 -4.12 14.89 23.99
N PHE A 201 -3.23 13.93 24.27
CA PHE A 201 -2.76 12.99 23.27
C PHE A 201 -3.90 12.13 22.69
N LEU A 202 -4.70 11.52 23.55
CA LEU A 202 -5.82 10.67 23.10
C LEU A 202 -6.86 11.44 22.27
N LYS A 203 -7.08 12.73 22.58
CA LYS A 203 -7.98 13.58 21.77
C LYS A 203 -7.54 13.73 20.32
N LEU A 204 -6.25 13.61 20.02
CA LEU A 204 -5.74 13.73 18.65
C LEU A 204 -6.19 12.58 17.73
N GLY A 205 -6.46 11.41 18.28
CA GLY A 205 -6.89 10.23 17.53
C GLY A 205 -8.39 9.92 17.63
N LYS A 206 -9.21 10.80 18.20
CA LYS A 206 -10.65 10.58 18.40
C LYS A 206 -11.49 11.48 17.50
N ILE A 207 -12.54 10.93 16.90
CA ILE A 207 -13.55 11.69 16.16
C ILE A 207 -14.31 12.61 17.12
N ASP A 208 -14.72 12.06 18.27
CA ASP A 208 -15.28 12.86 19.37
C ASP A 208 -14.28 12.97 20.52
N PRO A 209 -13.55 14.10 20.64
CA PRO A 209 -12.56 14.29 21.72
C PRO A 209 -13.10 14.12 23.15
N ASN A 210 -14.42 14.22 23.33
CA ASN A 210 -15.10 14.09 24.64
C ASN A 210 -15.52 12.64 24.93
N ASN A 211 -15.52 11.77 23.94
CA ASN A 211 -15.88 10.36 24.13
C ASN A 211 -14.75 9.58 24.79
N GLN A 212 -14.89 9.28 26.07
CA GLN A 212 -13.87 8.55 26.86
C GLN A 212 -13.70 7.09 26.42
N LYS A 213 -14.68 6.52 25.69
CA LYS A 213 -14.68 5.11 25.28
C LYS A 213 -14.22 4.91 23.82
N GLU A 214 -14.00 5.98 23.09
CA GLU A 214 -13.58 5.90 21.69
C GLU A 214 -12.10 5.56 21.62
N ASP A 215 -11.78 4.51 20.87
CA ASP A 215 -10.43 4.08 20.60
C ASP A 215 -9.66 5.08 19.72
N PHE A 216 -8.35 4.95 19.71
CA PHE A 216 -7.45 5.87 19.00
C PHE A 216 -7.30 5.47 17.54
N CYS A 217 -7.77 6.31 16.61
CA CYS A 217 -7.69 6.10 15.17
C CYS A 217 -6.51 6.85 14.56
N MET A 218 -5.64 6.13 13.85
CA MET A 218 -4.45 6.71 13.21
C MET A 218 -4.80 7.67 12.06
N THR A 219 -5.88 7.40 11.34
CA THR A 219 -6.37 8.33 10.30
C THR A 219 -6.84 9.65 10.90
N VAL A 220 -7.50 9.61 12.05
CA VAL A 220 -7.92 10.83 12.76
C VAL A 220 -6.69 11.62 13.24
N LEU A 221 -5.68 10.96 13.78
CA LEU A 221 -4.40 11.60 14.11
C LEU A 221 -3.78 12.30 12.90
N ALA A 222 -3.75 11.62 11.75
CA ALA A 222 -3.21 12.20 10.51
C ALA A 222 -3.99 13.43 10.07
N LEU A 223 -5.32 13.36 10.04
CA LEU A 223 -6.22 14.48 9.69
C LEU A 223 -6.07 15.68 10.63
N ASN A 224 -5.91 15.43 11.93
CA ASN A 224 -5.74 16.48 12.94
C ASN A 224 -4.37 17.18 12.91
N LEU A 225 -3.38 16.57 12.23
CA LEU A 225 -2.00 17.07 12.17
C LEU A 225 -1.50 17.32 10.74
N SER A 226 -2.43 17.49 9.78
CA SER A 226 -2.12 17.83 8.40
C SER A 226 -2.99 18.97 7.90
N ALA A 227 -2.38 19.96 7.25
CA ALA A 227 -3.11 21.07 6.63
C ALA A 227 -3.80 20.62 5.33
N GLU A 228 -3.13 19.78 4.56
CA GLU A 228 -3.60 19.30 3.26
C GLU A 228 -3.97 17.83 3.31
N ASN A 229 -5.22 17.51 3.00
CA ASN A 229 -5.71 16.13 3.02
C ASN A 229 -6.42 15.80 1.70
N ASN A 230 -6.20 14.60 1.17
CA ASN A 230 -6.86 14.19 -0.05
C ASN A 230 -7.21 12.70 -0.11
N GLY A 231 -8.32 12.41 -0.80
CA GLY A 231 -8.62 11.09 -1.34
C GLY A 231 -7.99 10.91 -2.73
N VAL A 232 -7.98 9.67 -3.23
CA VAL A 232 -7.22 9.26 -4.44
C VAL A 232 -8.04 9.26 -5.73
N SER A 233 -9.23 9.82 -5.70
CA SER A 233 -10.07 10.14 -6.86
C SER A 233 -11.18 11.08 -6.40
N GLU A 234 -11.88 11.73 -7.33
CA GLU A 234 -13.01 12.61 -7.03
C GLU A 234 -14.09 11.90 -6.20
N LEU A 235 -14.50 10.69 -6.63
CA LEU A 235 -15.45 9.88 -5.88
C LEU A 235 -14.92 9.52 -4.48
N HIS A 236 -13.63 9.16 -4.38
CA HIS A 236 -13.03 8.80 -3.09
C HIS A 236 -12.94 10.02 -2.16
N GLY A 237 -12.62 11.20 -2.68
CA GLY A 237 -12.66 12.46 -1.91
C GLY A 237 -14.05 12.71 -1.33
N HIS A 238 -15.11 12.50 -2.13
CA HIS A 238 -16.49 12.60 -1.63
C HIS A 238 -16.79 11.58 -0.51
N VAL A 239 -16.44 10.31 -0.73
CA VAL A 239 -16.60 9.23 0.27
C VAL A 239 -15.82 9.54 1.54
N SER A 240 -14.60 10.04 1.43
CA SER A 240 -13.76 10.39 2.58
C SER A 240 -14.35 11.54 3.39
N ARG A 241 -14.86 12.58 2.73
CA ARG A 241 -15.56 13.67 3.43
C ARG A 241 -16.77 13.17 4.22
N GLU A 242 -17.59 12.31 3.63
CA GLU A 242 -18.74 11.72 4.33
C GLU A 242 -18.32 10.83 5.49
N MET A 243 -17.23 10.07 5.35
CA MET A 243 -16.71 9.17 6.37
C MET A 243 -16.14 9.93 7.59
N TRP A 244 -15.50 11.05 7.37
CA TRP A 244 -14.78 11.80 8.40
C TRP A 244 -15.44 13.11 8.82
N LYS A 245 -16.66 13.41 8.35
CA LYS A 245 -17.36 14.66 8.62
C LYS A 245 -17.52 15.01 10.11
N ASP A 246 -17.62 14.00 10.96
CA ASP A 246 -17.86 14.20 12.39
C ASP A 246 -16.62 14.71 13.15
N ILE A 247 -15.43 14.70 12.53
CA ILE A 247 -14.23 15.37 13.06
C ILE A 247 -14.44 16.90 13.07
N TRP A 248 -15.08 17.43 12.04
CA TRP A 248 -15.35 18.88 11.89
C TRP A 248 -16.83 19.18 12.09
N LYS A 249 -17.31 19.02 13.33
CA LYS A 249 -18.72 19.25 13.68
C LYS A 249 -19.20 20.63 13.25
N GLY A 250 -20.31 20.69 12.52
CA GLY A 250 -20.94 21.94 12.04
C GLY A 250 -20.35 22.50 10.73
N VAL A 251 -19.35 21.88 10.16
CA VAL A 251 -18.82 22.24 8.83
C VAL A 251 -19.57 21.48 7.75
N PRO A 252 -20.11 22.13 6.71
CA PRO A 252 -20.76 21.46 5.59
C PRO A 252 -19.79 20.49 4.88
N ALA A 253 -20.28 19.32 4.45
CA ALA A 253 -19.42 18.29 3.84
C ALA A 253 -18.57 18.78 2.65
N LYS A 254 -19.05 19.79 1.91
CA LYS A 254 -18.33 20.37 0.77
C LYS A 254 -17.14 21.27 1.18
N GLU A 255 -17.14 21.75 2.42
CA GLU A 255 -16.14 22.66 2.96
C GLU A 255 -15.12 21.94 3.85
N LEU A 256 -15.29 20.62 4.04
CA LEU A 256 -14.32 19.81 4.79
C LEU A 256 -12.96 19.81 4.10
N PRO A 257 -11.86 19.91 4.87
CA PRO A 257 -10.51 20.00 4.33
C PRO A 257 -10.00 18.65 3.81
N ILE A 258 -10.75 17.99 2.94
CA ILE A 258 -10.38 16.76 2.25
C ILE A 258 -10.67 16.94 0.77
N ASP A 259 -9.64 17.16 0.00
CA ASP A 259 -9.71 17.27 -1.45
C ASP A 259 -9.60 15.91 -2.15
N SER A 260 -9.42 15.92 -3.45
CA SER A 260 -9.17 14.73 -4.24
C SER A 260 -8.07 14.96 -5.26
N ILE A 261 -7.13 14.01 -5.29
CA ILE A 261 -6.09 13.94 -6.32
C ILE A 261 -6.15 12.54 -6.92
N THR A 262 -6.55 12.45 -8.18
CA THR A 262 -6.63 11.14 -8.85
C THR A 262 -5.24 10.53 -8.96
N ASN A 263 -5.11 9.28 -8.52
CA ASN A 263 -3.85 8.55 -8.60
C ASN A 263 -3.32 8.52 -10.03
N GLY A 264 -2.03 8.79 -10.17
CA GLY A 264 -1.32 8.62 -11.43
C GLY A 264 -1.15 7.14 -11.79
N ILE A 265 -0.86 6.90 -13.07
CA ILE A 265 -0.55 5.58 -13.60
C ILE A 265 0.89 5.61 -14.12
N HIS A 266 1.73 4.68 -13.65
CA HIS A 266 3.06 4.49 -14.23
C HIS A 266 2.94 3.64 -15.50
N THR A 267 2.66 4.29 -16.62
CA THR A 267 2.35 3.66 -17.92
C THR A 267 3.36 2.59 -18.31
N LEU A 268 4.66 2.86 -18.14
CA LEU A 268 5.73 1.93 -18.52
C LEU A 268 5.71 0.61 -17.75
N SER A 269 5.22 0.59 -16.51
CA SER A 269 5.08 -0.64 -15.72
C SER A 269 3.90 -1.51 -16.16
N TRP A 270 2.87 -0.90 -16.72
CA TRP A 270 1.60 -1.58 -17.00
C TRP A 270 1.43 -1.93 -18.47
N ILE A 271 2.16 -1.26 -19.37
CA ILE A 271 2.07 -1.50 -20.81
C ILE A 271 3.10 -2.55 -21.25
N SER A 272 2.69 -3.48 -22.09
CA SER A 272 3.59 -4.53 -22.60
C SER A 272 4.64 -3.96 -23.54
N PHE A 273 5.78 -4.65 -23.66
CA PHE A 273 6.86 -4.28 -24.57
C PHE A 273 6.39 -4.16 -26.02
N ASP A 274 5.53 -5.09 -26.48
CA ASP A 274 5.00 -5.02 -27.86
C ASP A 274 4.16 -3.75 -28.07
N MET A 275 3.34 -3.39 -27.08
CA MET A 275 2.55 -2.15 -27.16
C MET A 275 3.44 -0.90 -27.04
N GLN A 276 4.50 -0.95 -26.21
CA GLN A 276 5.48 0.15 -26.17
C GLN A 276 6.12 0.37 -27.54
N ASN A 277 6.53 -0.70 -28.22
CA ASN A 277 7.12 -0.62 -29.55
C ASN A 277 6.12 -0.07 -30.60
N LEU A 278 4.85 -0.45 -30.48
CA LEU A 278 3.80 0.11 -31.33
C LEU A 278 3.66 1.62 -31.11
N LEU A 279 3.57 2.05 -29.86
CA LEU A 279 3.47 3.46 -29.52
C LEU A 279 4.72 4.25 -29.91
N ASP A 280 5.93 3.71 -29.73
CA ASP A 280 7.16 4.38 -30.18
C ASP A 280 7.16 4.66 -31.67
N ARG A 281 6.64 3.72 -32.46
CA ARG A 281 6.58 3.84 -33.92
C ARG A 281 5.67 4.98 -34.37
N TYR A 282 4.51 5.15 -33.74
CA TYR A 282 3.50 6.12 -34.15
C TYR A 282 3.56 7.43 -33.41
N LEU A 283 3.88 7.41 -32.11
CA LEU A 283 3.93 8.58 -31.25
C LEU A 283 5.34 9.19 -31.17
N GLY A 284 6.39 8.37 -31.46
CA GLY A 284 7.79 8.69 -31.17
C GLY A 284 8.09 8.53 -29.68
N PRO A 285 9.37 8.48 -29.26
CA PRO A 285 9.76 8.09 -27.90
C PRO A 285 9.38 9.09 -26.79
N ARG A 286 8.94 10.29 -27.14
CA ARG A 286 8.63 11.37 -26.18
C ARG A 286 7.46 11.03 -25.25
N TRP A 287 6.52 10.19 -25.62
CA TRP A 287 5.42 9.77 -24.75
C TRP A 287 5.92 9.09 -23.47
N ARG A 288 7.12 8.48 -23.49
CA ARG A 288 7.72 7.82 -22.32
C ARG A 288 8.21 8.84 -21.29
N THR A 289 8.72 9.97 -21.73
CA THR A 289 9.34 11.00 -20.86
C THR A 289 8.42 12.18 -20.59
N LYS A 290 7.44 12.42 -21.46
CA LYS A 290 6.50 13.53 -21.37
C LYS A 290 5.04 13.07 -21.55
N PRO A 291 4.55 12.15 -20.69
CA PRO A 291 3.22 11.55 -20.84
C PRO A 291 2.06 12.55 -20.71
N LEU A 292 2.31 13.74 -20.18
CA LEU A 292 1.30 14.81 -20.04
C LEU A 292 1.17 15.73 -21.25
N GLU A 293 2.00 15.56 -22.29
CA GLU A 293 1.85 16.29 -23.56
C GLU A 293 0.73 15.67 -24.39
N TYR A 294 -0.49 16.17 -24.26
CA TYR A 294 -1.69 15.62 -24.92
C TYR A 294 -1.54 15.52 -26.44
N GLY A 295 -0.87 16.48 -27.13
CA GLY A 295 -0.64 16.44 -28.57
C GLY A 295 0.17 15.23 -29.07
N ILE A 296 0.93 14.56 -28.18
CA ILE A 296 1.59 13.30 -28.52
C ILE A 296 0.55 12.19 -28.69
N TRP A 297 -0.45 12.15 -27.81
CA TRP A 297 -1.47 11.10 -27.80
C TRP A 297 -2.49 11.21 -28.93
N GLU A 298 -2.68 12.39 -29.54
CA GLU A 298 -3.51 12.55 -30.73
C GLU A 298 -3.03 11.67 -31.89
N ARG A 299 -1.73 11.35 -31.93
CA ARG A 299 -1.14 10.47 -32.96
C ARG A 299 -1.59 9.02 -32.83
N VAL A 300 -2.19 8.60 -31.75
CA VAL A 300 -2.79 7.26 -31.59
C VAL A 300 -3.80 6.98 -32.71
N GLN A 301 -4.52 8.00 -33.17
CA GLN A 301 -5.46 7.89 -34.28
C GLN A 301 -4.80 7.49 -35.63
N LYS A 302 -3.46 7.57 -35.74
CA LYS A 302 -2.71 7.17 -36.92
C LYS A 302 -2.31 5.69 -36.91
N ILE A 303 -2.53 4.99 -35.81
CA ILE A 303 -2.24 3.55 -35.72
C ILE A 303 -3.30 2.81 -36.52
N PRO A 304 -2.91 2.00 -37.55
CA PRO A 304 -3.87 1.19 -38.27
C PRO A 304 -4.54 0.16 -37.36
N ASP A 305 -5.87 0.03 -37.44
CA ASP A 305 -6.66 -0.89 -36.62
C ASP A 305 -6.11 -2.32 -36.65
N ALA A 306 -5.71 -2.79 -37.85
CA ALA A 306 -5.15 -4.13 -38.03
C ALA A 306 -3.83 -4.32 -37.25
N GLU A 307 -2.99 -3.30 -37.13
CA GLU A 307 -1.72 -3.38 -36.40
C GLU A 307 -1.95 -3.35 -34.89
N LEU A 308 -2.86 -2.48 -34.44
CA LEU A 308 -3.28 -2.42 -33.04
C LEU A 308 -3.90 -3.77 -32.62
N TRP A 309 -4.81 -4.30 -33.45
CA TRP A 309 -5.48 -5.58 -33.17
C TRP A 309 -4.49 -6.75 -33.09
N ARG A 310 -3.58 -6.90 -34.06
CA ARG A 310 -2.54 -7.95 -34.03
C ARG A 310 -1.64 -7.85 -32.79
N THR A 311 -1.34 -6.64 -32.34
CA THR A 311 -0.57 -6.45 -31.12
C THR A 311 -1.36 -6.90 -29.90
N HIS A 312 -2.66 -6.62 -29.84
CA HIS A 312 -3.56 -7.08 -28.80
C HIS A 312 -3.71 -8.60 -28.80
N GLU A 313 -3.91 -9.23 -29.96
CA GLU A 313 -4.02 -10.70 -30.09
C GLU A 313 -2.78 -11.41 -29.57
N ARG A 314 -1.59 -11.00 -29.96
CA ARG A 314 -0.33 -11.56 -29.44
C ARG A 314 -0.23 -11.45 -27.90
N ARG A 315 -0.77 -10.39 -27.31
CA ARG A 315 -0.80 -10.24 -25.84
C ARG A 315 -1.79 -11.21 -25.20
N LYS A 316 -2.94 -11.41 -25.83
CA LYS A 316 -3.96 -12.37 -25.39
C LYS A 316 -3.44 -13.81 -25.48
N GLU A 317 -2.80 -14.19 -26.58
CA GLU A 317 -2.15 -15.50 -26.73
C GLU A 317 -1.16 -15.78 -25.61
N ARG A 318 -0.23 -14.84 -25.34
CA ARG A 318 0.73 -14.99 -24.22
C ARG A 318 0.05 -15.08 -22.84
N LEU A 319 -1.06 -14.36 -22.63
CA LEU A 319 -1.84 -14.48 -21.39
C LEU A 319 -2.44 -15.88 -21.28
N ILE A 320 -2.99 -16.41 -22.35
CA ILE A 320 -3.58 -17.75 -22.39
C ILE A 320 -2.52 -18.82 -22.11
N ASP A 321 -1.36 -18.73 -22.76
CA ASP A 321 -0.25 -19.66 -22.54
C ASP A 321 0.22 -19.60 -21.09
N PHE A 322 0.37 -18.40 -20.52
CA PHE A 322 0.69 -18.23 -19.10
C PHE A 322 -0.35 -18.88 -18.19
N CYS A 323 -1.65 -18.70 -18.48
CA CYS A 323 -2.72 -19.31 -17.68
C CYS A 323 -2.69 -20.83 -17.76
N ARG A 324 -2.46 -21.40 -18.94
CA ARG A 324 -2.32 -22.85 -19.15
C ARG A 324 -1.17 -23.43 -18.36
N GLU A 325 0.03 -22.82 -18.44
CA GLU A 325 1.21 -23.25 -17.67
C GLU A 325 0.99 -23.15 -16.15
N ARG A 326 0.35 -22.07 -15.69
CA ARG A 326 0.02 -21.92 -14.26
C ARG A 326 -0.98 -22.98 -13.79
N LEU A 327 -2.03 -23.24 -14.58
CA LEU A 327 -3.01 -24.28 -14.24
C LEU A 327 -2.38 -25.67 -14.27
N LYS A 328 -1.56 -25.97 -15.27
CA LYS A 328 -0.81 -27.23 -15.38
C LYS A 328 0.06 -27.46 -14.14
N ALA A 329 0.84 -26.47 -13.74
CA ALA A 329 1.67 -26.55 -12.53
C ALA A 329 0.82 -26.79 -11.27
N GLN A 330 -0.34 -26.14 -11.16
CA GLN A 330 -1.27 -26.29 -10.05
C GLN A 330 -1.89 -27.70 -10.00
N ILE A 331 -2.28 -28.24 -11.14
CA ILE A 331 -2.86 -29.59 -11.29
C ILE A 331 -1.80 -30.64 -10.90
N ILE A 332 -0.54 -30.50 -11.38
CA ILE A 332 0.56 -31.38 -11.02
C ILE A 332 0.80 -31.39 -9.50
N ASN A 333 0.83 -30.20 -8.88
CA ASN A 333 1.07 -30.08 -7.43
C ASN A 333 -0.10 -30.67 -6.59
N ARG A 334 -1.31 -30.80 -7.17
CA ARG A 334 -2.44 -31.45 -6.54
C ARG A 334 -2.47 -32.97 -6.71
N GLY A 335 -1.56 -33.53 -7.50
CA GLY A 335 -1.51 -34.98 -7.75
C GLY A 335 -2.56 -35.51 -8.71
N PHE A 336 -3.10 -34.68 -9.62
CA PHE A 336 -4.10 -35.08 -10.59
C PHE A 336 -3.52 -35.88 -11.77
N THR A 337 -4.41 -36.48 -12.57
CA THR A 337 -4.10 -37.42 -13.64
C THR A 337 -3.52 -36.74 -14.91
N LYS A 338 -2.89 -37.53 -15.79
CA LYS A 338 -2.43 -37.05 -17.10
C LYS A 338 -3.56 -36.47 -17.96
N ASN A 339 -4.78 -36.98 -17.85
CA ASN A 339 -5.91 -36.47 -18.63
C ASN A 339 -6.29 -35.04 -18.21
N GLU A 340 -6.24 -34.74 -16.92
CA GLU A 340 -6.52 -33.40 -16.41
C GLU A 340 -5.41 -32.40 -16.80
N ILE A 341 -4.16 -32.86 -16.83
CA ILE A 341 -3.02 -32.07 -17.34
C ILE A 341 -3.23 -31.73 -18.83
N ASN A 342 -3.59 -32.73 -19.66
CA ASN A 342 -3.86 -32.52 -21.07
C ASN A 342 -5.06 -31.58 -21.30
N HIS A 343 -6.07 -31.66 -20.45
CA HIS A 343 -7.21 -30.74 -20.51
C HIS A 343 -6.79 -29.31 -20.20
N ALA A 344 -5.90 -29.10 -19.25
CA ALA A 344 -5.36 -27.78 -18.93
C ALA A 344 -4.63 -27.10 -20.12
N GLU A 345 -4.06 -27.87 -21.03
CA GLU A 345 -3.42 -27.35 -22.24
C GLU A 345 -4.42 -26.88 -23.30
N GLN A 346 -5.69 -27.29 -23.19
CA GLN A 346 -6.75 -26.99 -24.16
C GLN A 346 -7.75 -25.93 -23.67
N ILE A 347 -7.68 -25.54 -22.43
CA ILE A 347 -8.55 -24.48 -21.90
C ILE A 347 -8.21 -23.14 -22.51
N LEU A 348 -9.19 -22.25 -22.55
CA LEU A 348 -9.11 -20.91 -23.11
C LEU A 348 -8.76 -20.93 -24.63
N THR A 349 -9.34 -20.04 -25.35
CA THR A 349 -9.08 -19.90 -26.80
C THR A 349 -8.72 -18.45 -27.16
N PRO A 350 -7.71 -18.22 -28.02
CA PRO A 350 -7.35 -16.88 -28.45
C PRO A 350 -8.48 -16.11 -29.16
N GLU A 351 -9.41 -16.79 -29.79
CA GLU A 351 -10.53 -16.19 -30.54
C GLU A 351 -11.62 -15.63 -29.63
N ALA A 352 -11.76 -16.18 -28.40
CA ALA A 352 -12.80 -15.76 -27.47
C ALA A 352 -12.52 -14.38 -26.86
N LEU A 353 -13.58 -13.61 -26.60
CA LEU A 353 -13.50 -12.43 -25.76
C LEU A 353 -13.05 -12.85 -24.35
N THR A 354 -11.87 -12.35 -23.93
CA THR A 354 -11.30 -12.69 -22.64
C THR A 354 -11.53 -11.54 -21.64
N ILE A 355 -12.27 -11.82 -20.58
CA ILE A 355 -12.54 -10.88 -19.49
C ILE A 355 -11.70 -11.29 -18.29
N GLY A 356 -10.87 -10.36 -17.77
CA GLY A 356 -10.05 -10.57 -16.57
C GLY A 356 -10.59 -9.85 -15.35
N PHE A 357 -10.70 -10.55 -14.22
CA PHE A 357 -10.88 -9.97 -12.91
C PHE A 357 -9.62 -10.27 -12.09
N ALA A 358 -8.77 -9.26 -11.89
CA ALA A 358 -7.48 -9.40 -11.22
C ALA A 358 -7.38 -8.44 -10.04
N ARG A 359 -7.96 -8.82 -8.90
CA ARG A 359 -8.00 -8.04 -7.67
C ARG A 359 -7.92 -8.94 -6.45
N ARG A 360 -7.48 -8.39 -5.29
CA ARG A 360 -7.66 -9.08 -4.02
C ARG A 360 -9.15 -9.40 -3.82
N PHE A 361 -9.45 -10.62 -3.42
CA PHE A 361 -10.81 -10.99 -3.02
C PHE A 361 -11.06 -10.39 -1.63
N ALA A 362 -11.81 -9.30 -1.62
CA ALA A 362 -12.33 -8.63 -0.43
C ALA A 362 -13.76 -8.19 -0.74
N THR A 363 -14.62 -8.20 0.24
CA THR A 363 -16.07 -7.99 0.07
C THR A 363 -16.38 -6.74 -0.76
N TYR A 364 -15.69 -5.61 -0.49
CA TYR A 364 -15.92 -4.35 -1.21
C TYR A 364 -15.44 -4.36 -2.67
N LYS A 365 -14.55 -5.31 -3.06
CA LYS A 365 -14.10 -5.51 -4.45
C LYS A 365 -15.13 -6.22 -5.31
N ARG A 366 -16.16 -6.82 -4.69
CA ARG A 366 -17.32 -7.44 -5.34
C ARG A 366 -16.96 -8.51 -6.37
N GLY A 367 -16.01 -9.41 -6.06
CA GLY A 367 -15.58 -10.49 -6.96
C GLY A 367 -16.71 -11.42 -7.39
N THR A 368 -17.71 -11.60 -6.53
CA THR A 368 -18.89 -12.46 -6.78
C THR A 368 -20.01 -11.77 -7.57
N LEU A 369 -19.89 -10.48 -7.89
CA LEU A 369 -20.95 -9.71 -8.56
C LEU A 369 -21.39 -10.35 -9.90
N LEU A 370 -20.45 -10.96 -10.63
CA LEU A 370 -20.73 -11.63 -11.90
C LEU A 370 -21.74 -12.77 -11.78
N PHE A 371 -21.77 -13.44 -10.62
CA PHE A 371 -22.63 -14.60 -10.37
C PHE A 371 -24.03 -14.22 -9.86
N ARG A 372 -24.33 -12.94 -9.74
CA ARG A 372 -25.62 -12.45 -9.22
C ARG A 372 -26.80 -12.84 -10.10
N ASP A 373 -26.58 -12.93 -11.42
CA ASP A 373 -27.55 -13.39 -12.42
C ASP A 373 -26.92 -14.54 -13.21
N ILE A 374 -27.07 -15.75 -12.66
CA ILE A 374 -26.48 -16.98 -13.22
C ILE A 374 -27.06 -17.30 -14.60
N GLU A 375 -28.36 -17.09 -14.80
CA GLU A 375 -29.01 -17.41 -16.07
C GLU A 375 -28.58 -16.49 -17.20
N ARG A 376 -28.37 -15.24 -16.90
CA ARG A 376 -27.77 -14.27 -17.84
C ARG A 376 -26.31 -14.62 -18.14
N LEU A 377 -25.52 -14.95 -17.12
CA LEU A 377 -24.12 -15.36 -17.27
C LEU A 377 -24.02 -16.61 -18.17
N LYS A 378 -24.83 -17.65 -17.92
CA LYS A 378 -24.89 -18.85 -18.76
C LYS A 378 -25.14 -18.51 -20.22
N LYS A 379 -26.13 -17.66 -20.52
CA LYS A 379 -26.44 -17.23 -21.90
C LYS A 379 -25.25 -16.52 -22.57
N ILE A 380 -24.47 -15.76 -21.81
CA ILE A 380 -23.29 -15.06 -22.34
C ILE A 380 -22.17 -16.05 -22.67
N ILE A 381 -21.79 -16.91 -21.71
CA ILE A 381 -20.63 -17.81 -21.88
C ILE A 381 -20.92 -19.00 -22.79
N SER A 382 -22.19 -19.38 -23.00
CA SER A 382 -22.58 -20.48 -23.87
C SER A 382 -22.87 -20.07 -25.31
N ASN A 383 -22.64 -18.82 -25.68
CA ASN A 383 -22.92 -18.33 -27.04
C ASN A 383 -21.83 -18.81 -28.03
N PRO A 384 -22.10 -19.73 -28.96
CA PRO A 384 -21.09 -20.26 -29.86
C PRO A 384 -20.65 -19.27 -30.93
N HIS A 385 -21.46 -18.25 -31.24
CA HIS A 385 -21.12 -17.23 -32.25
C HIS A 385 -20.34 -16.06 -31.68
N ARG A 386 -20.35 -15.90 -30.35
CA ARG A 386 -19.63 -14.83 -29.63
C ARG A 386 -19.02 -15.44 -28.36
N PRO A 387 -18.00 -16.30 -28.51
CA PRO A 387 -17.42 -17.00 -27.37
C PRO A 387 -16.81 -16.02 -26.37
N VAL A 388 -17.11 -16.22 -25.10
CA VAL A 388 -16.61 -15.43 -23.97
C VAL A 388 -15.95 -16.36 -22.97
N GLN A 389 -14.81 -15.97 -22.47
CA GLN A 389 -14.10 -16.66 -21.39
C GLN A 389 -13.72 -15.67 -20.30
N ILE A 390 -13.59 -16.15 -19.06
CA ILE A 390 -13.36 -15.30 -17.89
C ILE A 390 -12.19 -15.86 -17.08
N ILE A 391 -11.26 -14.98 -16.71
CA ILE A 391 -10.10 -15.32 -15.89
C ILE A 391 -10.22 -14.56 -14.58
N PHE A 392 -10.26 -15.29 -13.46
CA PHE A 392 -10.15 -14.73 -12.13
C PHE A 392 -8.75 -14.92 -11.59
N ALA A 393 -8.15 -13.84 -11.08
CA ALA A 393 -6.85 -13.87 -10.43
C ALA A 393 -6.88 -13.00 -9.17
N GLY A 394 -6.56 -13.59 -8.03
CA GLY A 394 -6.54 -12.84 -6.76
C GLY A 394 -6.26 -13.75 -5.59
N LYS A 395 -6.12 -13.12 -4.43
CA LYS A 395 -5.98 -13.77 -3.12
C LYS A 395 -6.95 -13.09 -2.15
N ALA A 396 -7.53 -13.85 -1.24
CA ALA A 396 -8.20 -13.32 -0.06
C ALA A 396 -7.18 -13.11 1.07
N HIS A 397 -7.38 -12.12 1.95
CA HIS A 397 -6.60 -12.06 3.18
C HIS A 397 -6.94 -13.29 4.04
N PRO A 398 -5.98 -13.96 4.71
CA PRO A 398 -6.24 -15.17 5.48
C PRO A 398 -7.36 -15.05 6.53
N HIS A 399 -7.58 -13.83 7.04
CA HIS A 399 -8.65 -13.54 8.01
C HIS A 399 -9.93 -12.97 7.38
N ASP A 400 -9.99 -12.85 6.05
CA ASP A 400 -11.18 -12.37 5.31
C ASP A 400 -12.01 -13.54 4.80
N ASN A 401 -12.90 -14.06 5.66
CA ASN A 401 -13.78 -15.20 5.34
C ASN A 401 -14.87 -14.85 4.29
N GLY A 402 -15.05 -13.58 3.97
CA GLY A 402 -16.02 -13.12 2.96
C GLY A 402 -15.39 -12.81 1.60
N GLY A 403 -14.07 -12.86 1.52
CA GLY A 403 -13.29 -12.52 0.32
C GLY A 403 -13.03 -13.71 -0.63
#